data_7b2c0b8b8a0ebefa1d69db321877ecb7
#
_entry.id   7b2c0b8b8a0ebefa1d69db321877ecb7
#
_cell.length_a   1.000
_cell.length_b   1.000
_cell.length_c   1.000
_cell.angle_alpha   90.00
_cell.angle_beta   90.00
_cell.angle_gamma   90.00
#
_symmetry.space_group_name_H-M   'P 1'
#
loop_
_entity.id
_entity.type
_entity.pdbx_description
1 polymer ?
#
loop_
_entity_poly.entity_id
_entity_poly.type
_entity_poly.pdbx_seq_one_letter_code
_entity_poly.pdbx_strand_id
1 'polypeptide(L)'
;MDDNETTVQQLLERISRSIHFMESIDPMDLDGAERREIRLPIPASMGGGEQVFEGEDFLRCFVLPNAYFHVSTAFAILRHNGVPIGKFDYLLGEDAP
;
A
#
# COMPACT_ATOMS: atom_id res chain seq x y z
N MET A 1 -0.25 -11.77 6.15
CA MET A 1 -1.34 -12.20 5.24
C MET A 1 -0.66 -12.83 4.05
N ASP A 2 -0.91 -14.12 3.82
CA ASP A 2 -0.23 -14.87 2.75
C ASP A 2 -0.81 -14.51 1.37
N ASP A 3 0.05 -14.48 0.36
CA ASP A 3 -0.33 -14.21 -1.02
C ASP A 3 -0.75 -15.51 -1.68
N ASN A 4 -2.02 -15.87 -1.55
CA ASN A 4 -2.57 -17.14 -2.03
C ASN A 4 -3.80 -16.97 -2.94
N GLU A 5 -4.10 -15.76 -3.34
CA GLU A 5 -5.19 -15.48 -4.27
C GLU A 5 -4.85 -15.98 -5.67
N THR A 6 -5.77 -16.75 -6.25
CA THR A 6 -5.63 -17.31 -7.61
C THR A 6 -6.74 -16.85 -8.56
N THR A 7 -7.73 -16.13 -8.04
CA THR A 7 -8.86 -15.60 -8.81
C THR A 7 -9.07 -14.11 -8.55
N VAL A 8 -9.69 -13.42 -9.50
CA VAL A 8 -10.07 -12.01 -9.35
C VAL A 8 -11.04 -11.83 -8.18
N GLN A 9 -11.98 -12.76 -7.99
CA GLN A 9 -12.92 -12.71 -6.86
C GLN A 9 -12.20 -12.75 -5.52
N GLN A 10 -11.23 -13.63 -5.34
CA GLN A 10 -10.42 -13.70 -4.12
C GLN A 10 -9.62 -12.42 -3.88
N LEU A 11 -9.09 -11.81 -4.95
CA LEU A 11 -8.38 -10.53 -4.86
C LEU A 11 -9.33 -9.40 -4.40
N LEU A 12 -10.52 -9.32 -4.95
CA LEU A 12 -11.52 -8.33 -4.55
C LEU A 12 -11.94 -8.51 -3.09
N GLU A 13 -12.11 -9.75 -2.64
CA GLU A 13 -12.40 -10.05 -1.23
C GLU A 13 -11.26 -9.63 -0.30
N ARG A 14 -10.01 -9.84 -0.72
CA ARG A 14 -8.83 -9.36 0.01
C ARG A 14 -8.79 -7.84 0.10
N ILE A 15 -9.03 -7.15 -1.00
CA ILE A 15 -9.10 -5.68 -1.04
C ILE A 15 -10.18 -5.17 -0.08
N SER A 16 -11.37 -5.75 -0.13
CA SER A 16 -12.49 -5.38 0.76
C SER A 16 -12.14 -5.56 2.24
N ARG A 17 -11.51 -6.68 2.60
CA ARG A 17 -11.04 -6.93 3.97
C ARG A 17 -9.98 -5.92 4.42
N SER A 18 -9.07 -5.56 3.52
CA SER A 18 -8.02 -4.58 3.82
C SER A 18 -8.60 -3.19 4.05
N ILE A 19 -9.56 -2.77 3.22
CA ILE A 19 -10.26 -1.49 3.39
C ILE A 19 -11.00 -1.47 4.73
N HIS A 20 -11.77 -2.51 5.02
CA HIS A 20 -12.51 -2.61 6.27
C HIS A 20 -11.60 -2.57 7.50
N PHE A 21 -10.45 -3.23 7.44
CA PHE A 21 -9.44 -3.15 8.50
C PHE A 21 -8.93 -1.73 8.71
N MET A 22 -8.59 -1.01 7.63
CA MET A 22 -8.13 0.37 7.73
C MET A 22 -9.21 1.30 8.29
N GLU A 23 -10.46 1.12 7.89
CA GLU A 23 -11.61 1.88 8.40
C GLU A 23 -11.91 1.62 9.88
N SER A 24 -11.51 0.45 10.40
CA SER A 24 -11.70 0.09 11.80
C SER A 24 -10.69 0.74 12.77
N ILE A 25 -9.63 1.34 12.24
CA ILE A 25 -8.59 1.99 13.05
C ILE A 25 -9.10 3.37 13.49
N ASP A 26 -9.12 3.62 14.81
CA ASP A 26 -9.42 4.94 15.32
C ASP A 26 -8.24 5.89 15.02
N PRO A 27 -8.50 7.04 14.38
CA PRO A 27 -7.45 8.06 14.16
C PRO A 27 -6.70 8.48 15.42
N MET A 28 -7.37 8.43 16.58
CA MET A 28 -6.75 8.73 17.89
C MET A 28 -5.63 7.75 18.26
N ASP A 29 -5.67 6.52 17.77
CA ASP A 29 -4.61 5.53 17.99
C ASP A 29 -3.29 5.90 17.33
N LEU A 30 -3.31 6.85 16.40
CA LEU A 30 -2.13 7.36 15.70
C LEU A 30 -1.54 8.60 16.37
N ASP A 31 -2.13 9.12 17.44
CA ASP A 31 -1.59 10.26 18.17
C ASP A 31 -0.19 9.93 18.73
N GLY A 32 0.79 10.78 18.41
CA GLY A 32 2.18 10.55 18.79
C GLY A 32 2.94 9.56 17.91
N ALA A 33 2.29 8.99 16.90
CA ALA A 33 2.91 8.00 16.00
C ALA A 33 4.09 8.55 15.20
N GLU A 34 4.15 9.89 14.99
CA GLU A 34 5.26 10.57 14.31
C GLU A 34 6.62 10.36 15.00
N ARG A 35 6.61 10.09 16.29
CA ARG A 35 7.82 9.85 17.12
C ARG A 35 8.02 8.39 17.49
N ARG A 36 7.13 7.51 17.05
CA ARG A 36 7.23 6.09 17.35
C ARG A 36 8.40 5.47 16.59
N GLU A 37 9.19 4.64 17.27
CA GLU A 37 10.21 3.83 16.61
C GLU A 37 9.54 2.70 15.82
N ILE A 38 9.85 2.63 14.53
CA ILE A 38 9.38 1.61 13.60
C ILE A 38 10.58 0.77 13.17
N ARG A 39 10.52 -0.54 13.39
CA ARG A 39 11.52 -1.50 12.98
C ARG A 39 11.00 -2.35 11.84
N LEU A 40 11.60 -2.20 10.67
CA LEU A 40 11.26 -2.94 9.47
C LEU A 40 12.27 -4.06 9.25
N PRO A 41 11.89 -5.33 9.36
CA PRO A 41 12.81 -6.43 9.07
C PRO A 41 13.13 -6.47 7.57
N ILE A 42 14.41 -6.64 7.25
CA ILE A 42 14.89 -6.79 5.88
C ILE A 42 15.00 -8.29 5.59
N PRO A 43 14.34 -8.80 4.52
CA PRO A 43 14.48 -10.20 4.15
C PRO A 43 15.93 -10.62 3.97
N ALA A 44 16.26 -11.85 4.32
CA ALA A 44 17.61 -12.38 4.17
C ALA A 44 18.11 -12.33 2.71
N SER A 45 17.20 -12.48 1.75
CA SER A 45 17.47 -12.31 0.31
C SER A 45 17.91 -10.90 -0.10
N MET A 46 17.65 -9.90 0.74
CA MET A 46 18.01 -8.49 0.55
C MET A 46 19.12 -8.02 1.52
N GLY A 47 19.82 -8.95 2.16
CA GLY A 47 20.90 -8.65 3.07
C GLY A 47 20.59 -8.87 4.56
N GLY A 48 19.34 -9.05 4.92
CA GLY A 48 18.91 -9.29 6.30
C GLY A 48 19.05 -8.07 7.22
N GLY A 49 18.73 -8.26 8.50
CA GLY A 49 18.78 -7.19 9.50
C GLY A 49 17.49 -6.41 9.62
N GLU A 50 17.59 -5.18 10.11
CA GLU A 50 16.47 -4.28 10.31
C GLU A 50 16.81 -2.87 9.82
N GLN A 51 15.81 -2.18 9.27
CA GLN A 51 15.82 -0.75 9.06
C GLN A 51 15.01 -0.10 10.18
N VAL A 52 15.56 0.91 10.84
CA VAL A 52 14.88 1.63 11.93
C VAL A 52 14.52 3.04 11.46
N PHE A 53 13.28 3.45 11.73
CA PHE A 53 12.75 4.77 11.39
C PHE A 53 12.06 5.40 12.60
N GLU A 54 12.01 6.71 12.67
CA GLU A 54 10.91 7.40 13.35
C GLU A 54 9.63 7.31 12.49
N GLY A 55 8.47 7.35 13.15
CA GLY A 55 7.17 7.16 12.45
C GLY A 55 6.93 8.13 11.31
N GLU A 56 7.30 9.41 11.47
CA GLU A 56 7.18 10.41 10.41
C GLU A 56 8.07 10.07 9.21
N ASP A 57 9.32 9.71 9.46
CA ASP A 57 10.25 9.31 8.39
C ASP A 57 9.82 8.01 7.72
N PHE A 58 9.30 7.07 8.50
CA PHE A 58 8.73 5.84 7.95
C PHE A 58 7.58 6.12 6.97
N LEU A 59 6.68 7.02 7.35
CA LEU A 59 5.58 7.43 6.47
C LEU A 59 6.11 8.09 5.18
N ARG A 60 6.99 9.08 5.30
CA ARG A 60 7.46 9.87 4.15
C ARG A 60 8.43 9.13 3.24
N CYS A 61 9.36 8.38 3.82
CA CYS A 61 10.47 7.79 3.07
C CYS A 61 10.23 6.34 2.66
N PHE A 62 9.29 5.66 3.30
CA PHE A 62 8.99 4.27 2.99
C PHE A 62 7.53 4.06 2.57
N VAL A 63 6.56 4.39 3.43
CA VAL A 63 5.15 4.03 3.19
C VAL A 63 4.59 4.70 1.93
N LEU A 64 4.71 6.02 1.82
CA LEU A 64 4.18 6.76 0.67
C LEU A 64 4.90 6.40 -0.64
N PRO A 65 6.23 6.40 -0.72
CA PRO A 65 6.92 5.98 -1.94
C PRO A 65 6.60 4.54 -2.33
N ASN A 66 6.50 3.64 -1.37
CA ASN A 66 6.17 2.23 -1.61
C ASN A 66 4.74 2.07 -2.14
N ALA A 67 3.77 2.79 -1.58
CA ALA A 67 2.39 2.81 -2.06
C ALA A 67 2.31 3.31 -3.50
N TYR A 68 2.95 4.43 -3.83
CA TYR A 68 2.99 4.97 -5.19
C TYR A 68 3.66 4.01 -6.17
N PHE A 69 4.74 3.35 -5.76
CA PHE A 69 5.41 2.36 -6.59
C PHE A 69 4.45 1.22 -6.96
N HIS A 70 3.80 0.61 -5.98
CA HIS A 70 2.90 -0.53 -6.22
C HIS A 70 1.67 -0.13 -7.04
N VAL A 71 1.02 0.98 -6.72
CA VAL A 71 -0.17 1.45 -7.43
C VAL A 71 0.18 1.84 -8.87
N SER A 72 1.26 2.59 -9.08
CA SER A 72 1.69 3.00 -10.43
C SER A 72 2.10 1.81 -11.29
N THR A 73 2.78 0.82 -10.71
CA THR A 73 3.19 -0.39 -11.41
C THR A 73 1.98 -1.23 -11.83
N ALA A 74 1.05 -1.47 -10.92
CA ALA A 74 -0.20 -2.20 -11.22
C ALA A 74 -1.00 -1.48 -12.31
N PHE A 75 -1.12 -0.17 -12.21
CA PHE A 75 -1.82 0.67 -13.17
C PHE A 75 -1.20 0.58 -14.58
N ALA A 76 0.13 0.66 -14.65
CA ALA A 76 0.85 0.54 -15.92
C ALA A 76 0.68 -0.84 -16.57
N ILE A 77 0.70 -1.91 -15.77
CA ILE A 77 0.47 -3.28 -16.25
C ILE A 77 -0.94 -3.43 -16.80
N LEU A 78 -1.95 -2.93 -16.09
CA LEU A 78 -3.34 -2.98 -16.54
C LEU A 78 -3.53 -2.23 -17.86
N ARG A 79 -2.98 -1.02 -17.98
CA ARG A 79 -3.04 -0.26 -19.25
C ARG A 79 -2.35 -0.98 -20.39
N HIS A 80 -1.18 -1.54 -20.15
CA HIS A 80 -0.44 -2.31 -21.17
C HIS A 80 -1.26 -3.51 -21.68
N ASN A 81 -2.07 -4.09 -20.83
CA ASN A 81 -2.95 -5.21 -21.17
C ASN A 81 -4.32 -4.78 -21.74
N GLY A 82 -4.50 -3.51 -22.06
CA GLY A 82 -5.67 -3.01 -22.76
C GLY A 82 -6.84 -2.58 -21.86
N VAL A 83 -6.64 -2.49 -20.54
CA VAL A 83 -7.69 -1.94 -19.65
C VAL A 83 -7.84 -0.44 -19.92
N PRO A 84 -9.06 0.06 -20.21
CA PRO A 84 -9.30 1.44 -20.62
C PRO A 84 -9.29 2.41 -19.41
N ILE A 85 -8.15 2.52 -18.76
CA ILE A 85 -7.90 3.44 -17.64
C ILE A 85 -6.84 4.47 -18.02
N GLY A 86 -6.93 5.66 -17.46
CA GLY A 86 -6.02 6.76 -17.75
C GLY A 86 -5.58 7.52 -16.49
N LYS A 87 -4.84 8.58 -16.70
CA LYS A 87 -4.26 9.39 -15.61
C LYS A 87 -5.33 9.91 -14.63
N PHE A 88 -6.50 10.27 -15.14
CA PHE A 88 -7.56 10.79 -14.27
C PHE A 88 -8.17 9.70 -13.39
N ASP A 89 -8.27 8.47 -13.87
CA ASP A 89 -8.69 7.34 -13.01
C ASP A 89 -7.72 7.14 -11.85
N TYR A 90 -6.42 7.29 -12.11
CA TYR A 90 -5.40 7.22 -11.06
C TYR A 90 -5.50 8.36 -10.04
N LEU A 91 -5.72 9.58 -10.51
CA LEU A 91 -5.72 10.78 -9.66
C LEU A 91 -7.02 10.99 -8.89
N LEU A 92 -8.16 10.67 -9.50
CA LEU A 92 -9.50 11.01 -9.03
C LEU A 92 -10.30 9.77 -8.61
N GLY A 93 -9.87 8.57 -9.00
CA GLY A 93 -10.61 7.35 -8.70
C GLY A 93 -12.03 7.37 -9.27
N GLU A 94 -13.02 7.16 -8.41
CA GLU A 94 -14.44 7.16 -8.79
C GLU A 94 -14.95 8.51 -9.26
N ASP A 95 -14.23 9.60 -8.97
CA ASP A 95 -14.59 10.97 -9.43
C ASP A 95 -14.01 11.29 -10.82
N ALA A 96 -13.40 10.33 -11.49
CA ALA A 96 -12.89 10.52 -12.85
C ALA A 96 -14.02 10.78 -13.84
N PRO A 97 -13.87 11.78 -14.75
CA PRO A 97 -14.88 12.09 -15.76
C PRO A 97 -15.05 10.97 -16.79
#